data_4d017117d1e024e663ef5d4d130f1ccc
#
_entry.id   4d017117d1e024e663ef5d4d130f1ccc
#
_cell.length_a   1.000
_cell.length_b   1.000
_cell.length_c   1.000
_cell.angle_alpha   90.00
_cell.angle_beta   90.00
_cell.angle_gamma   90.00
#
_symmetry.space_group_name_H-M   'P 1'
#
loop_
_entity.id
_entity.type
_entity.pdbx_description
1 polymer ?
#
loop_
_entity_poly.entity_id
_entity_poly.type
_entity_poly.pdbx_seq_one_letter_code
_entity_poly.pdbx_strand_id
1 'polypeptide(L)'
;MKKILKYVGVVTLMMVDVLCTGCTKSMDNEGKTDALKPYQVSELIALSRWYYNQRSGYLPPEVEWQENEDGTFLIKLYELVKDDEGIGRTATSAIYTVDVYGKGKEEIMLEDVEFPEVSVADIVYYMEEPIELKYIANTEAHKEWNIKDQTVLEECFKALETINIKEKSDVRTADAEEILVFKLADGTEWTLTFENGNFMRNSTVYITEGYAKVRKVLKEYLKEEGLWN
;
A
#
# COMPACT_ATOMS: atom_id res chain seq x y z
N MET A 1 35.30 18.52 -24.51
CA MET A 1 35.78 18.84 -23.15
C MET A 1 34.60 19.44 -22.37
N LYS A 2 33.93 18.63 -21.52
CA LYS A 2 32.82 19.08 -20.66
C LYS A 2 33.31 19.14 -19.23
N LYS A 3 33.20 20.32 -18.63
CA LYS A 3 33.60 20.59 -17.24
C LYS A 3 32.53 20.03 -16.30
N ILE A 4 32.96 19.17 -15.37
CA ILE A 4 32.14 18.66 -14.26
C ILE A 4 32.25 19.68 -13.13
N LEU A 5 31.13 20.27 -12.73
CA LEU A 5 31.05 21.16 -11.59
C LEU A 5 30.67 20.33 -10.34
N LYS A 6 31.60 20.23 -9.40
CA LYS A 6 31.36 19.59 -8.08
C LYS A 6 30.77 20.64 -7.14
N TYR A 7 29.55 20.41 -6.66
CA TYR A 7 29.02 21.14 -5.50
C TYR A 7 29.37 20.41 -4.22
N VAL A 8 30.15 21.10 -3.38
CA VAL A 8 30.42 20.72 -2.00
C VAL A 8 29.40 21.46 -1.13
N GLY A 9 28.44 20.77 -0.57
CA GLY A 9 27.50 21.32 0.40
C GLY A 9 28.05 21.23 1.82
N VAL A 10 28.23 22.37 2.43
CA VAL A 10 28.63 22.49 3.85
C VAL A 10 27.37 22.30 4.69
N VAL A 11 27.39 21.26 5.53
CA VAL A 11 26.35 21.01 6.55
C VAL A 11 26.73 21.80 7.79
N THR A 12 25.97 22.83 8.10
CA THR A 12 26.09 23.59 9.35
C THR A 12 25.18 22.97 10.40
N LEU A 13 25.80 22.33 11.39
CA LEU A 13 25.13 21.76 12.55
C LEU A 13 24.81 22.90 13.54
N MET A 14 23.54 23.27 13.71
CA MET A 14 23.10 24.12 14.82
C MET A 14 22.51 23.24 15.93
N MET A 15 23.27 23.09 17.00
CA MET A 15 22.75 22.65 18.30
C MET A 15 21.98 23.81 18.92
N VAL A 16 20.75 23.54 19.30
CA VAL A 16 19.97 24.43 20.17
C VAL A 16 19.65 23.63 21.43
N ASP A 17 20.38 23.93 22.51
CA ASP A 17 20.01 23.54 23.86
C ASP A 17 18.79 24.37 24.30
N VAL A 18 17.69 23.69 24.65
CA VAL A 18 16.59 24.31 25.39
C VAL A 18 16.39 23.57 26.72
N LEU A 19 16.74 24.29 27.75
CA LEU A 19 16.59 23.94 29.16
C LEU A 19 15.13 23.73 29.54
N CYS A 20 14.91 22.66 30.28
CA CYS A 20 13.67 22.32 30.99
C CYS A 20 13.33 23.35 32.07
N THR A 21 12.08 23.76 32.13
CA THR A 21 11.44 24.08 33.42
C THR A 21 9.90 23.97 33.31
N GLY A 22 9.31 23.26 34.23
CA GLY A 22 7.95 23.54 34.69
C GLY A 22 6.90 22.45 34.45
N CYS A 23 6.75 21.56 35.39
CA CYS A 23 5.57 20.74 35.58
C CYS A 23 4.30 21.60 35.76
N THR A 24 3.27 21.31 34.99
CA THR A 24 1.88 21.38 35.49
C THR A 24 1.05 20.30 34.82
N LYS A 25 0.53 19.39 35.62
CA LYS A 25 -0.52 18.43 35.25
C LYS A 25 -1.76 19.22 34.84
N SER A 26 -2.17 19.07 33.59
CA SER A 26 -3.58 19.14 33.23
C SER A 26 -3.91 17.82 32.53
N MET A 27 -4.78 17.05 33.14
CA MET A 27 -5.47 15.93 32.54
C MET A 27 -6.50 16.52 31.58
N ASP A 28 -6.09 16.78 30.35
CA ASP A 28 -7.02 16.95 29.27
C ASP A 28 -6.93 15.69 28.40
N ASN A 29 -8.01 14.95 28.44
CA ASN A 29 -8.33 13.84 27.60
C ASN A 29 -8.58 14.39 26.17
N GLU A 30 -7.57 14.99 25.57
CA GLU A 30 -7.61 15.31 24.15
C GLU A 30 -7.45 14.00 23.39
N GLY A 31 -8.52 13.65 22.65
CA GLY A 31 -8.57 12.50 21.78
C GLY A 31 -7.30 12.45 20.94
N LYS A 32 -6.53 11.36 21.11
CA LYS A 32 -5.48 10.99 20.17
C LYS A 32 -6.15 10.89 18.80
N THR A 33 -6.04 11.93 18.01
CA THR A 33 -6.21 11.81 16.57
C THR A 33 -5.17 10.79 16.14
N ASP A 34 -5.61 9.58 15.84
CA ASP A 34 -4.75 8.58 15.20
C ASP A 34 -4.17 9.25 13.95
N ALA A 35 -2.86 9.50 13.97
CA ALA A 35 -2.19 10.07 12.82
C ALA A 35 -2.50 9.17 11.63
N LEU A 36 -3.17 9.73 10.62
CA LEU A 36 -3.49 9.04 9.39
C LEU A 36 -2.20 8.44 8.83
N LYS A 37 -2.28 7.21 8.38
CA LYS A 37 -1.12 6.50 7.85
C LYS A 37 -1.07 6.67 6.35
N PRO A 38 0.11 6.95 5.77
CA PRO A 38 0.23 7.08 4.33
C PRO A 38 -0.09 5.74 3.66
N TYR A 39 -0.89 5.81 2.61
CA TYR A 39 -1.14 4.70 1.70
C TYR A 39 0.01 4.53 0.71
N GLN A 40 0.25 3.30 0.29
CA GLN A 40 1.08 3.03 -0.89
C GLN A 40 0.31 3.41 -2.16
N VAL A 41 0.98 3.72 -3.25
CA VAL A 41 0.31 4.11 -4.51
C VAL A 41 -0.63 3.01 -5.01
N SER A 42 -0.24 1.75 -4.90
CA SER A 42 -1.09 0.59 -5.21
C SER A 42 -2.38 0.54 -4.37
N GLU A 43 -2.29 0.94 -3.09
CA GLU A 43 -3.47 1.06 -2.24
C GLU A 43 -4.37 2.24 -2.66
N LEU A 44 -3.78 3.38 -3.04
CA LEU A 44 -4.55 4.54 -3.54
C LEU A 44 -5.29 4.19 -4.84
N ILE A 45 -4.68 3.42 -5.72
CA ILE A 45 -5.32 2.92 -6.95
C ILE A 45 -6.50 2.00 -6.59
N ALA A 46 -6.29 1.02 -5.72
CA ALA A 46 -7.36 0.13 -5.27
C ALA A 46 -8.51 0.89 -4.57
N LEU A 47 -8.16 1.87 -3.72
CA LEU A 47 -9.14 2.75 -3.05
C LEU A 47 -9.94 3.61 -4.03
N SER A 48 -9.29 4.15 -5.08
CA SER A 48 -9.96 4.90 -6.14
C SER A 48 -11.00 4.03 -6.87
N ARG A 49 -10.61 2.80 -7.21
CA ARG A 49 -11.49 1.80 -7.84
C ARG A 49 -12.64 1.42 -6.92
N TRP A 50 -12.36 1.16 -5.64
CA TRP A 50 -13.38 0.88 -4.62
C TRP A 50 -14.36 2.05 -4.48
N TYR A 51 -13.85 3.27 -4.30
CA TYR A 51 -14.67 4.48 -4.10
C TYR A 51 -15.58 4.75 -5.29
N TYR A 52 -15.05 4.63 -6.51
CA TYR A 52 -15.85 4.78 -7.72
C TYR A 52 -16.93 3.70 -7.84
N ASN A 53 -16.58 2.43 -7.59
CA ASN A 53 -17.53 1.31 -7.66
C ASN A 53 -18.68 1.45 -6.66
N GLN A 54 -18.41 1.90 -5.42
CA GLN A 54 -19.46 2.13 -4.42
C GLN A 54 -20.49 3.18 -4.87
N ARG A 55 -20.06 4.16 -5.65
CA ARG A 55 -20.93 5.26 -6.12
C ARG A 55 -21.65 4.95 -7.42
N SER A 56 -20.99 4.27 -8.35
CA SER A 56 -21.49 4.02 -9.71
C SER A 56 -22.08 2.62 -9.92
N GLY A 57 -21.70 1.65 -9.07
CA GLY A 57 -22.00 0.24 -9.27
C GLY A 57 -21.23 -0.39 -10.43
N TYR A 58 -20.23 0.31 -10.99
CA TYR A 58 -19.42 -0.12 -12.11
C TYR A 58 -17.94 0.00 -11.79
N LEU A 59 -17.14 -0.92 -12.31
CA LEU A 59 -15.69 -0.90 -12.16
C LEU A 59 -15.03 -0.76 -13.54
N PRO A 60 -14.45 0.43 -13.85
CA PRO A 60 -13.71 0.62 -15.08
C PRO A 60 -12.52 -0.36 -15.17
N PRO A 61 -12.30 -1.00 -16.34
CA PRO A 61 -11.27 -2.02 -16.45
C PRO A 61 -9.84 -1.47 -16.41
N GLU A 62 -9.65 -0.23 -16.85
CA GLU A 62 -8.35 0.36 -17.04
C GLU A 62 -8.06 1.45 -16.00
N VAL A 63 -6.80 1.52 -15.57
CA VAL A 63 -6.29 2.57 -14.70
C VAL A 63 -4.99 3.14 -15.27
N GLU A 64 -4.82 4.43 -15.12
CA GLU A 64 -3.58 5.16 -15.40
C GLU A 64 -3.28 6.05 -14.20
N TRP A 65 -2.03 6.15 -13.79
CA TRP A 65 -1.64 6.95 -12.65
C TRP A 65 -0.32 7.69 -12.89
N GLN A 66 -0.12 8.79 -12.17
CA GLN A 66 1.15 9.51 -12.13
C GLN A 66 1.33 10.20 -10.77
N GLU A 67 2.56 10.36 -10.34
CA GLU A 67 2.92 11.21 -9.21
C GLU A 67 3.16 12.64 -9.69
N ASN A 68 2.54 13.60 -9.01
CA ASN A 68 2.71 15.02 -9.28
C ASN A 68 3.91 15.60 -8.51
N GLU A 69 4.42 16.77 -8.95
CA GLU A 69 5.55 17.43 -8.31
C GLU A 69 5.30 17.81 -6.83
N ASP A 70 4.05 17.95 -6.42
CA ASP A 70 3.65 18.28 -5.05
C ASP A 70 3.46 17.03 -4.16
N GLY A 71 3.76 15.83 -4.68
CA GLY A 71 3.61 14.56 -3.97
C GLY A 71 2.19 14.02 -3.90
N THR A 72 1.25 14.61 -4.65
CA THR A 72 -0.08 14.02 -4.88
C THR A 72 -0.04 13.01 -6.01
N PHE A 73 -1.04 12.14 -6.08
CA PHE A 73 -1.20 11.15 -7.15
C PHE A 73 -2.44 11.46 -7.96
N LEU A 74 -2.25 11.58 -9.28
CA LEU A 74 -3.35 11.63 -10.23
C LEU A 74 -3.66 10.20 -10.67
N ILE A 75 -4.90 9.76 -10.43
CA ILE A 75 -5.38 8.41 -10.76
C ILE A 75 -6.60 8.55 -11.66
N LYS A 76 -6.50 7.99 -12.87
CA LYS A 76 -7.55 8.04 -13.87
C LYS A 76 -8.12 6.65 -14.10
N LEU A 77 -9.42 6.51 -13.93
CA LEU A 77 -10.18 5.31 -14.23
C LEU A 77 -10.87 5.49 -15.58
N TYR A 78 -10.73 4.53 -16.50
CA TYR A 78 -11.25 4.64 -17.85
C TYR A 78 -11.53 3.28 -18.49
N GLU A 79 -12.16 3.29 -19.64
CA GLU A 79 -12.34 2.15 -20.53
C GLU A 79 -11.92 2.49 -21.95
N LEU A 80 -11.53 1.47 -22.69
CA LEU A 80 -11.21 1.56 -24.10
C LEU A 80 -12.45 1.21 -24.93
N VAL A 81 -13.06 2.22 -25.53
CA VAL A 81 -14.22 2.05 -26.40
C VAL A 81 -13.74 2.00 -27.84
N LYS A 82 -14.06 0.94 -28.56
CA LYS A 82 -13.82 0.84 -30.01
C LYS A 82 -15.09 1.26 -30.74
N ASP A 83 -14.94 2.15 -31.73
CA ASP A 83 -16.02 2.47 -32.64
C ASP A 83 -16.21 1.38 -33.70
N ASP A 84 -17.20 1.56 -34.57
CA ASP A 84 -17.54 0.61 -35.65
C ASP A 84 -16.41 0.43 -36.67
N GLU A 85 -15.47 1.37 -36.73
CA GLU A 85 -14.29 1.35 -37.60
C GLU A 85 -13.07 0.70 -36.90
N GLY A 86 -13.21 0.29 -35.62
CA GLY A 86 -12.16 -0.30 -34.81
C GLY A 86 -11.18 0.72 -34.22
N ILE A 87 -11.45 2.02 -34.37
CA ILE A 87 -10.65 3.09 -33.79
C ILE A 87 -10.95 3.17 -32.30
N GLY A 88 -9.91 2.91 -31.48
CA GLY A 88 -10.03 2.99 -30.01
C GLY A 88 -10.02 4.43 -29.51
N ARG A 89 -10.90 4.74 -28.58
CA ARG A 89 -10.88 5.97 -27.79
C ARG A 89 -11.07 5.65 -26.32
N THR A 90 -10.52 6.47 -25.44
CA THR A 90 -10.72 6.35 -24.01
C THR A 90 -12.01 7.03 -23.58
N ALA A 91 -12.85 6.32 -22.82
CA ALA A 91 -13.96 6.91 -22.08
C ALA A 91 -13.53 7.00 -20.62
N THR A 92 -13.22 8.22 -20.17
CA THR A 92 -12.78 8.46 -18.78
C THR A 92 -14.00 8.44 -17.86
N SER A 93 -13.94 7.62 -16.83
CA SER A 93 -14.99 7.43 -15.84
C SER A 93 -14.80 8.31 -14.61
N ALA A 94 -13.55 8.44 -14.14
CA ALA A 94 -13.19 9.31 -13.03
C ALA A 94 -11.72 9.73 -13.11
N ILE A 95 -11.39 10.86 -12.50
CA ILE A 95 -10.03 11.33 -12.29
C ILE A 95 -9.94 11.83 -10.85
N TYR A 96 -9.04 11.23 -10.07
CA TYR A 96 -8.77 11.62 -8.69
C TYR A 96 -7.38 12.22 -8.59
N THR A 97 -7.26 13.37 -7.91
CA THR A 97 -5.98 13.93 -7.46
C THR A 97 -5.96 13.85 -5.94
N VAL A 98 -5.16 12.95 -5.38
CA VAL A 98 -5.16 12.65 -3.93
C VAL A 98 -3.75 12.63 -3.36
N ASP A 99 -3.64 13.00 -2.09
CA ASP A 99 -2.40 12.86 -1.32
C ASP A 99 -2.21 11.41 -0.82
N VAL A 100 -1.09 11.16 -0.15
CA VAL A 100 -0.76 9.85 0.43
C VAL A 100 -1.74 9.39 1.52
N TYR A 101 -2.66 10.24 1.97
CA TYR A 101 -3.69 9.92 2.94
C TYR A 101 -5.07 9.71 2.31
N GLY A 102 -5.14 9.74 0.97
CA GLY A 102 -6.37 9.55 0.22
C GLY A 102 -7.31 10.76 0.23
N LYS A 103 -6.78 11.96 0.55
CA LYS A 103 -7.54 13.22 0.55
C LYS A 103 -7.22 14.02 -0.70
N GLY A 104 -8.23 14.58 -1.34
CA GLY A 104 -8.04 15.38 -2.54
C GLY A 104 -9.33 15.70 -3.25
N LYS A 105 -9.32 15.55 -4.56
CA LYS A 105 -10.46 15.89 -5.44
C LYS A 105 -10.75 14.80 -6.45
N GLU A 106 -12.02 14.69 -6.78
CA GLU A 106 -12.51 14.09 -8.01
C GLU A 106 -12.66 15.21 -9.05
N GLU A 107 -11.81 15.17 -10.08
CA GLU A 107 -11.61 16.31 -11.00
C GLU A 107 -12.78 16.53 -11.96
N ILE A 108 -13.50 15.46 -12.32
CA ILE A 108 -14.64 15.56 -13.27
C ILE A 108 -15.85 16.16 -12.58
N MET A 109 -16.14 15.73 -11.35
CA MET A 109 -17.28 16.21 -10.58
C MET A 109 -16.97 17.47 -9.77
N LEU A 110 -15.68 17.82 -9.65
CA LEU A 110 -15.17 18.95 -8.86
C LEU A 110 -15.52 18.82 -7.36
N GLU A 111 -15.58 17.60 -6.85
CA GLU A 111 -15.93 17.29 -5.47
C GLU A 111 -14.68 16.96 -4.65
N ASP A 112 -14.65 17.36 -3.40
CA ASP A 112 -13.63 16.91 -2.47
C ASP A 112 -13.87 15.43 -2.15
N VAL A 113 -12.77 14.66 -2.09
CA VAL A 113 -12.79 13.24 -1.74
C VAL A 113 -11.91 12.96 -0.54
N GLU A 114 -12.33 12.00 0.26
CA GLU A 114 -11.53 11.39 1.31
C GLU A 114 -11.81 9.89 1.26
N PHE A 115 -10.78 9.11 0.89
CA PHE A 115 -10.92 7.66 0.83
C PHE A 115 -11.02 7.11 2.25
N PRO A 116 -12.02 6.28 2.54
CA PRO A 116 -12.15 5.69 3.87
C PRO A 116 -11.09 4.63 4.10
N GLU A 117 -10.81 4.36 5.36
CA GLU A 117 -10.03 3.17 5.73
C GLU A 117 -10.86 1.91 5.41
N VAL A 118 -10.30 1.05 4.56
CA VAL A 118 -10.91 -0.21 4.15
C VAL A 118 -10.06 -1.40 4.61
N SER A 119 -10.64 -2.60 4.59
CA SER A 119 -9.95 -3.82 4.98
C SER A 119 -8.87 -4.22 3.94
N VAL A 120 -7.91 -5.05 4.37
CA VAL A 120 -6.95 -5.68 3.44
C VAL A 120 -7.69 -6.46 2.34
N ALA A 121 -8.79 -7.13 2.70
CA ALA A 121 -9.62 -7.88 1.74
C ALA A 121 -10.21 -6.99 0.66
N ASP A 122 -10.73 -5.80 1.03
CA ASP A 122 -11.26 -4.84 0.06
C ASP A 122 -10.15 -4.31 -0.85
N ILE A 123 -8.97 -3.99 -0.29
CA ILE A 123 -7.83 -3.54 -1.10
C ILE A 123 -7.43 -4.62 -2.12
N VAL A 124 -7.28 -5.87 -1.69
CA VAL A 124 -6.93 -7.01 -2.57
C VAL A 124 -7.93 -7.16 -3.70
N TYR A 125 -9.23 -7.08 -3.39
CA TYR A 125 -10.30 -7.25 -4.39
C TYR A 125 -10.24 -6.21 -5.52
N TYR A 126 -9.83 -4.97 -5.22
CA TYR A 126 -9.75 -3.88 -6.20
C TYR A 126 -8.33 -3.68 -6.76
N MET A 127 -7.34 -4.42 -6.26
CA MET A 127 -5.96 -4.36 -6.74
C MET A 127 -5.80 -5.14 -8.03
N GLU A 128 -4.83 -4.76 -8.85
CA GLU A 128 -4.46 -5.56 -10.01
C GLU A 128 -3.76 -6.85 -9.62
N GLU A 129 -3.79 -7.84 -10.52
CA GLU A 129 -3.15 -9.12 -10.28
C GLU A 129 -1.63 -8.97 -10.18
N PRO A 130 -0.99 -9.64 -9.20
CA PRO A 130 0.45 -9.60 -9.07
C PRO A 130 1.12 -10.45 -10.14
N ILE A 131 2.28 -9.99 -10.61
CA ILE A 131 3.14 -10.73 -11.54
C ILE A 131 4.36 -11.35 -10.88
N GLU A 132 4.69 -10.91 -9.67
CA GLU A 132 5.82 -11.41 -8.87
C GLU A 132 5.56 -11.15 -7.38
N LEU A 133 6.01 -12.06 -6.54
CA LEU A 133 6.07 -11.89 -5.09
C LEU A 133 7.50 -12.09 -4.61
N LYS A 134 8.08 -11.08 -3.97
CA LYS A 134 9.27 -11.24 -3.15
C LYS A 134 8.82 -11.51 -1.70
N TYR A 135 9.10 -12.73 -1.22
CA TYR A 135 8.85 -13.13 0.16
C TYR A 135 10.15 -13.06 0.95
N ILE A 136 10.15 -12.37 2.07
CA ILE A 136 11.30 -12.20 2.96
C ILE A 136 10.91 -12.72 4.33
N ALA A 137 11.72 -13.63 4.88
CA ALA A 137 11.58 -14.13 6.25
C ALA A 137 12.81 -13.72 7.06
N ASN A 138 12.58 -12.92 8.10
CA ASN A 138 13.60 -12.39 9.03
C ASN A 138 13.58 -13.13 10.38
N THR A 139 13.49 -14.46 10.36
CA THR A 139 13.51 -15.28 11.56
C THR A 139 14.96 -15.50 12.05
N GLU A 140 15.42 -16.73 12.27
CA GLU A 140 16.79 -17.01 12.73
C GLU A 140 17.87 -16.68 11.67
N ALA A 141 17.50 -16.72 10.38
CA ALA A 141 18.36 -16.33 9.27
C ALA A 141 17.52 -15.55 8.25
N HIS A 142 18.03 -14.41 7.81
CA HIS A 142 17.43 -13.66 6.71
C HIS A 142 17.39 -14.51 5.44
N LYS A 143 16.21 -14.75 4.90
CA LYS A 143 15.99 -15.48 3.67
C LYS A 143 15.05 -14.70 2.75
N GLU A 144 15.34 -14.73 1.46
CA GLU A 144 14.52 -14.10 0.43
C GLU A 144 14.22 -15.06 -0.71
N TRP A 145 13.00 -15.03 -1.22
CA TRP A 145 12.57 -15.81 -2.37
C TRP A 145 11.77 -14.94 -3.32
N ASN A 146 12.00 -15.12 -4.63
CA ASN A 146 11.21 -14.50 -5.68
C ASN A 146 10.31 -15.57 -6.31
N ILE A 147 9.01 -15.37 -6.22
CA ILE A 147 7.97 -16.30 -6.65
C ILE A 147 7.26 -15.68 -7.85
N LYS A 148 7.22 -16.41 -8.97
CA LYS A 148 6.55 -15.99 -10.22
C LYS A 148 5.51 -17.01 -10.70
N ASP A 149 5.31 -18.07 -9.91
CA ASP A 149 4.26 -19.03 -10.17
C ASP A 149 2.90 -18.37 -9.96
N GLN A 150 2.15 -18.24 -11.06
CA GLN A 150 0.88 -17.52 -11.05
C GLN A 150 -0.16 -18.17 -10.13
N THR A 151 -0.15 -19.50 -10.03
CA THR A 151 -1.08 -20.23 -9.14
C THR A 151 -0.81 -19.86 -7.68
N VAL A 152 0.48 -19.80 -7.29
CA VAL A 152 0.87 -19.43 -5.93
C VAL A 152 0.53 -17.95 -5.63
N LEU A 153 0.71 -17.06 -6.60
CA LEU A 153 0.34 -15.65 -6.47
C LEU A 153 -1.17 -15.51 -6.23
N GLU A 154 -1.99 -16.17 -7.04
CA GLU A 154 -3.46 -16.17 -6.89
C GLU A 154 -3.90 -16.76 -5.55
N GLU A 155 -3.30 -17.89 -5.12
CA GLU A 155 -3.59 -18.50 -3.83
C GLU A 155 -3.19 -17.59 -2.65
N CYS A 156 -2.05 -16.90 -2.75
CA CYS A 156 -1.65 -15.90 -1.77
C CYS A 156 -2.66 -14.75 -1.69
N PHE A 157 -3.12 -14.21 -2.82
CA PHE A 157 -4.14 -13.15 -2.85
C PHE A 157 -5.46 -13.61 -2.24
N LYS A 158 -5.96 -14.79 -2.61
CA LYS A 158 -7.15 -15.39 -1.98
C LYS A 158 -6.98 -15.59 -0.47
N ALA A 159 -5.78 -15.96 -0.03
CA ALA A 159 -5.50 -16.07 1.40
C ALA A 159 -5.49 -14.69 2.10
N LEU A 160 -4.97 -13.63 1.45
CA LEU A 160 -4.98 -12.26 1.97
C LEU A 160 -6.40 -11.72 2.14
N GLU A 161 -7.36 -12.06 1.26
CA GLU A 161 -8.78 -11.71 1.42
C GLU A 161 -9.40 -12.24 2.72
N THR A 162 -8.79 -13.25 3.33
CA THR A 162 -9.26 -13.82 4.61
C THR A 162 -8.64 -13.15 5.84
N ILE A 163 -7.75 -12.18 5.67
CA ILE A 163 -7.14 -11.46 6.79
C ILE A 163 -8.16 -10.50 7.38
N ASN A 164 -8.43 -10.70 8.66
CA ASN A 164 -9.35 -9.86 9.42
C ASN A 164 -8.59 -9.15 10.54
N ILE A 165 -8.61 -7.83 10.54
CA ILE A 165 -8.07 -7.01 11.62
C ILE A 165 -9.07 -7.00 12.78
N LYS A 166 -8.66 -7.46 13.96
CA LYS A 166 -9.49 -7.51 15.17
C LYS A 166 -9.39 -6.23 15.98
N GLU A 167 -8.17 -5.80 16.21
CA GLU A 167 -7.89 -4.63 17.02
C GLU A 167 -6.51 -4.07 16.69
N LYS A 168 -6.29 -2.82 17.07
CA LYS A 168 -5.00 -2.16 17.03
C LYS A 168 -4.27 -2.41 18.33
N SER A 169 -3.04 -2.92 18.29
CA SER A 169 -2.20 -3.10 19.46
C SER A 169 -1.56 -1.77 19.87
N ASP A 170 -1.46 -1.54 21.17
CA ASP A 170 -0.66 -0.44 21.72
C ASP A 170 0.86 -0.70 21.65
N VAL A 171 1.24 -1.93 21.36
CA VAL A 171 2.65 -2.33 21.19
C VAL A 171 3.15 -1.82 19.84
N ARG A 172 4.27 -1.12 19.86
CA ARG A 172 5.00 -0.73 18.67
C ARG A 172 6.24 -1.59 18.56
N THR A 173 6.50 -2.10 17.37
CA THR A 173 7.71 -2.85 17.06
C THR A 173 8.36 -2.28 15.81
N ALA A 174 9.66 -2.44 15.70
CA ALA A 174 10.43 -2.04 14.52
C ALA A 174 10.76 -3.24 13.62
N ASP A 175 10.55 -4.45 14.11
CA ASP A 175 11.06 -5.66 13.47
C ASP A 175 9.93 -6.44 12.81
N ALA A 176 9.92 -6.45 11.48
CA ALA A 176 9.06 -7.32 10.70
C ALA A 176 9.69 -8.72 10.60
N GLU A 177 8.97 -9.76 11.01
CA GLU A 177 9.40 -11.15 10.83
C GLU A 177 9.25 -11.63 9.40
N GLU A 178 8.18 -11.19 8.73
CA GLU A 178 7.87 -11.58 7.36
C GLU A 178 7.43 -10.35 6.56
N ILE A 179 7.95 -10.25 5.34
CA ILE A 179 7.62 -9.17 4.40
C ILE A 179 7.20 -9.80 3.07
N LEU A 180 6.08 -9.35 2.56
CA LEU A 180 5.56 -9.71 1.25
C LEU A 180 5.61 -8.47 0.37
N VAL A 181 6.36 -8.51 -0.72
CA VAL A 181 6.39 -7.43 -1.72
C VAL A 181 5.81 -7.97 -3.02
N PHE A 182 4.58 -7.61 -3.32
CA PHE A 182 3.93 -7.93 -4.58
C PHE A 182 4.27 -6.87 -5.62
N LYS A 183 4.74 -7.30 -6.79
CA LYS A 183 4.83 -6.46 -7.97
C LYS A 183 3.57 -6.67 -8.80
N LEU A 184 2.86 -5.60 -9.09
CA LEU A 184 1.58 -5.63 -9.79
C LEU A 184 1.77 -5.42 -11.30
N ALA A 185 0.75 -5.75 -12.08
CA ALA A 185 0.80 -5.67 -13.55
C ALA A 185 0.94 -4.22 -14.05
N ASP A 186 0.42 -3.25 -13.30
CA ASP A 186 0.55 -1.79 -13.56
C ASP A 186 1.96 -1.24 -13.26
N GLY A 187 2.88 -2.08 -12.77
CA GLY A 187 4.25 -1.73 -12.41
C GLY A 187 4.42 -1.17 -11.00
N THR A 188 3.36 -1.04 -10.23
CA THR A 188 3.43 -0.66 -8.81
C THR A 188 3.88 -1.82 -7.93
N GLU A 189 4.28 -1.52 -6.69
CA GLU A 189 4.56 -2.52 -5.67
C GLU A 189 3.61 -2.34 -4.50
N TRP A 190 3.26 -3.44 -3.86
CA TRP A 190 2.50 -3.48 -2.63
C TRP A 190 3.25 -4.27 -1.56
N THR A 191 3.64 -3.60 -0.50
CA THR A 191 4.40 -4.20 0.59
C THR A 191 3.52 -4.40 1.81
N LEU A 192 3.47 -5.65 2.27
CA LEU A 192 2.83 -6.05 3.52
C LEU A 192 3.88 -6.58 4.50
N THR A 193 3.80 -6.15 5.74
CA THR A 193 4.71 -6.57 6.80
C THR A 193 3.95 -7.24 7.93
N PHE A 194 4.52 -8.32 8.46
CA PHE A 194 3.91 -9.11 9.53
C PHE A 194 4.92 -9.40 10.64
N GLU A 195 4.44 -9.37 11.88
CA GLU A 195 5.14 -9.83 13.06
C GLU A 195 4.27 -10.83 13.81
N ASN A 196 4.78 -12.03 14.06
CA ASN A 196 4.02 -13.12 14.69
C ASN A 196 2.63 -13.37 14.04
N GLY A 197 2.53 -13.12 12.72
CA GLY A 197 1.29 -13.24 11.97
C GLY A 197 0.34 -12.04 12.09
N ASN A 198 0.71 -11.00 12.84
CA ASN A 198 -0.04 -9.76 12.95
C ASN A 198 0.43 -8.75 11.91
N PHE A 199 -0.51 -8.06 11.29
CA PHE A 199 -0.20 -7.06 10.28
C PHE A 199 0.47 -5.84 10.89
N MET A 200 1.49 -5.32 10.21
CA MET A 200 2.20 -4.11 10.64
C MET A 200 2.04 -3.02 9.59
N ARG A 201 1.78 -1.81 10.05
CA ARG A 201 1.83 -0.60 9.21
C ARG A 201 2.45 0.54 10.02
N ASN A 202 3.55 1.11 9.49
CA ASN A 202 4.25 2.23 10.13
C ASN A 202 4.54 1.99 11.63
N SER A 203 5.14 0.86 11.95
CA SER A 203 5.46 0.42 13.33
C SER A 203 4.26 0.23 14.26
N THR A 204 3.03 0.27 13.74
CA THR A 204 1.84 -0.13 14.49
C THR A 204 1.47 -1.56 14.15
N VAL A 205 1.22 -2.36 15.17
CA VAL A 205 0.79 -3.75 15.04
C VAL A 205 -0.73 -3.80 15.09
N TYR A 206 -1.33 -4.53 14.14
CA TYR A 206 -2.75 -4.84 14.10
C TYR A 206 -2.92 -6.33 14.35
N ILE A 207 -3.62 -6.67 15.42
CA ILE A 207 -3.94 -8.07 15.71
C ILE A 207 -4.84 -8.59 14.60
N THR A 208 -4.38 -9.64 13.93
CA THR A 208 -5.07 -10.20 12.76
C THR A 208 -5.37 -11.68 12.92
N GLU A 209 -6.41 -12.13 12.22
CA GLU A 209 -6.67 -13.54 11.96
C GLU A 209 -6.56 -13.79 10.46
N GLY A 210 -6.19 -15.02 10.09
CA GLY A 210 -6.15 -15.44 8.68
C GLY A 210 -4.76 -15.56 8.07
N TYR A 211 -3.76 -14.85 8.55
CA TYR A 211 -2.41 -14.86 7.98
C TYR A 211 -1.77 -16.27 7.90
N ALA A 212 -2.14 -17.16 8.80
CA ALA A 212 -1.67 -18.55 8.76
C ALA A 212 -1.94 -19.24 7.41
N LYS A 213 -2.98 -18.84 6.67
CA LYS A 213 -3.28 -19.37 5.34
C LYS A 213 -2.26 -18.91 4.30
N VAL A 214 -1.88 -17.63 4.32
CA VAL A 214 -0.84 -17.08 3.45
C VAL A 214 0.48 -17.79 3.71
N ARG A 215 0.88 -17.91 4.98
CA ARG A 215 2.09 -18.60 5.39
C ARG A 215 2.07 -20.08 4.96
N LYS A 216 0.92 -20.74 4.99
CA LYS A 216 0.77 -22.12 4.54
C LYS A 216 1.06 -22.25 3.04
N VAL A 217 0.42 -21.44 2.19
CA VAL A 217 0.63 -21.42 0.74
C VAL A 217 2.12 -21.26 0.42
N LEU A 218 2.76 -20.24 0.99
CA LEU A 218 4.18 -19.98 0.76
C LEU A 218 5.09 -21.12 1.19
N LYS A 219 4.85 -21.69 2.38
CA LYS A 219 5.68 -22.80 2.90
C LYS A 219 5.51 -24.08 2.10
N GLU A 220 4.30 -24.40 1.65
CA GLU A 220 4.04 -25.59 0.83
C GLU A 220 4.79 -25.46 -0.50
N TYR A 221 4.63 -24.36 -1.21
CA TYR A 221 5.37 -24.07 -2.45
C TYR A 221 6.89 -24.17 -2.27
N LEU A 222 7.44 -23.45 -1.29
CA LEU A 222 8.89 -23.43 -1.07
C LEU A 222 9.47 -24.79 -0.69
N LYS A 223 8.68 -25.67 -0.04
CA LYS A 223 9.07 -27.06 0.24
C LYS A 223 9.06 -27.94 -1.01
N GLU A 224 8.03 -27.80 -1.85
CA GLU A 224 7.92 -28.52 -3.12
C GLU A 224 9.08 -28.19 -4.05
N GLU A 225 9.49 -26.92 -4.09
CA GLU A 225 10.64 -26.44 -4.85
C GLU A 225 12.00 -26.77 -4.18
N GLY A 226 12.01 -27.37 -2.98
CA GLY A 226 13.24 -27.69 -2.23
C GLY A 226 13.99 -26.46 -1.69
N LEU A 227 13.32 -25.31 -1.65
CA LEU A 227 13.88 -24.02 -1.20
C LEU A 227 13.70 -23.76 0.30
N TRP A 228 12.85 -24.52 0.95
CA TRP A 228 12.56 -24.45 2.38
C TRP A 228 13.21 -25.62 3.12
N ASN A 229 14.30 -25.37 3.86
CA ASN A 229 14.94 -26.33 4.77
C ASN A 229 14.62 -26.02 6.23
#